data_ddd594ac19ec2e0fe90613e4a01d0f0e
#
_entry.id   ddd594ac19ec2e0fe90613e4a01d0f0e
#
_cell.length_a   1.000
_cell.length_b   1.000
_cell.length_c   1.000
_cell.angle_alpha   90.00
_cell.angle_beta   90.00
_cell.angle_gamma   90.00
#
_symmetry.space_group_name_H-M   'P 1'
#
loop_
_entity.id
_entity.type
_entity.pdbx_description
1 polymer ?
#
loop_
_entity_poly.entity_id
_entity_poly.type
_entity_poly.pdbx_seq_one_letter_code
_entity_poly.pdbx_strand_id
1 'polypeptide(L)'
;MNAIQPPLPPRKAPRQARSRALVEAIVEATARIFEREGASACTTNAVAETAGVSIGSLYQYFPNRHALTAALVAREHECLLTAMQTAAARPALATRLDGMIDAAMAYEFSRPALARTLDVQETAPEFLAHQQEMLAALHRCVASALEQSDTAAWDVIALAQGMIAMAIARREDDTAALKHRIRRAAFGYLGWTMPETHSVTAC
;
A
#
# COMPACT_ATOMS: atom_id res chain seq x y z
N MET A 1 -18.15 -27.15 7.04
CA MET A 1 -17.00 -26.25 6.97
C MET A 1 -16.87 -25.83 5.49
N ASN A 2 -17.40 -24.64 5.14
CA ASN A 2 -17.20 -24.09 3.80
C ASN A 2 -15.75 -23.62 3.70
N ALA A 3 -14.97 -24.25 2.83
CA ALA A 3 -13.64 -23.77 2.49
C ALA A 3 -13.79 -22.37 1.87
N ILE A 4 -13.19 -21.37 2.51
CA ILE A 4 -13.12 -20.00 1.99
C ILE A 4 -12.28 -20.10 0.72
N GLN A 5 -12.92 -19.94 -0.43
CA GLN A 5 -12.19 -19.88 -1.70
C GLN A 5 -11.42 -18.55 -1.78
N PRO A 6 -10.12 -18.57 -2.08
CA PRO A 6 -9.36 -17.33 -2.29
C PRO A 6 -10.01 -16.50 -3.41
N PRO A 7 -9.86 -15.17 -3.37
CA PRO A 7 -10.40 -14.30 -4.41
C PRO A 7 -9.88 -14.73 -5.78
N LEU A 8 -10.82 -14.91 -6.71
CA LEU A 8 -10.47 -15.34 -8.07
C LEU A 8 -9.68 -14.22 -8.77
N PRO A 9 -8.52 -14.54 -9.38
CA PRO A 9 -7.77 -13.58 -10.18
C PRO A 9 -8.60 -13.11 -11.39
N PRO A 10 -8.19 -12.00 -12.06
CA PRO A 10 -8.84 -11.54 -13.29
C PRO A 10 -8.95 -12.69 -14.31
N ARG A 11 -10.12 -12.89 -14.89
CA ARG A 11 -10.38 -13.99 -15.86
C ARG A 11 -9.50 -13.94 -17.11
N LYS A 12 -8.97 -12.76 -17.43
CA LYS A 12 -8.15 -12.55 -18.64
C LYS A 12 -7.02 -11.57 -18.33
N ALA A 13 -5.79 -12.03 -18.50
CA ALA A 13 -4.63 -11.14 -18.40
C ALA A 13 -4.61 -10.15 -19.57
N PRO A 14 -4.38 -8.85 -19.33
CA PRO A 14 -4.30 -7.86 -20.41
C PRO A 14 -3.05 -8.09 -21.25
N ARG A 15 -3.23 -8.47 -22.52
CA ARG A 15 -2.12 -8.71 -23.46
C ARG A 15 -1.79 -7.49 -24.33
N GLN A 16 -2.67 -6.52 -24.40
CA GLN A 16 -2.54 -5.32 -25.23
C GLN A 16 -2.67 -4.05 -24.36
N ALA A 17 -2.05 -2.95 -24.77
CA ALA A 17 -2.07 -1.68 -24.06
C ALA A 17 -3.52 -1.20 -23.74
N ARG A 18 -4.44 -1.37 -24.69
CA ARG A 18 -5.87 -1.02 -24.52
C ARG A 18 -6.54 -1.82 -23.40
N SER A 19 -6.23 -3.12 -23.31
CA SER A 19 -6.78 -3.99 -22.26
C SER A 19 -6.23 -3.63 -20.89
N ARG A 20 -4.95 -3.25 -20.80
CA ARG A 20 -4.34 -2.78 -19.56
C ARG A 20 -4.97 -1.47 -19.09
N ALA A 21 -5.12 -0.49 -20.01
CA ALA A 21 -5.77 0.77 -19.68
C ALA A 21 -7.22 0.58 -19.19
N LEU A 22 -7.95 -0.36 -19.77
CA LEU A 22 -9.31 -0.70 -19.33
C LEU A 22 -9.32 -1.29 -17.91
N VAL A 23 -8.45 -2.24 -17.63
CA VAL A 23 -8.31 -2.85 -16.28
C VAL A 23 -7.93 -1.78 -15.27
N GLU A 24 -6.96 -0.92 -15.58
CA GLU A 24 -6.55 0.17 -14.70
C GLU A 24 -7.69 1.16 -14.43
N ALA A 25 -8.46 1.53 -15.45
CA ALA A 25 -9.63 2.39 -15.27
C ALA A 25 -10.70 1.76 -14.36
N ILE A 26 -10.91 0.46 -14.45
CA ILE A 26 -11.86 -0.28 -13.58
C ILE A 26 -11.33 -0.31 -12.13
N VAL A 27 -10.05 -0.60 -11.93
CA VAL A 27 -9.45 -0.64 -10.58
C VAL A 27 -9.44 0.76 -9.95
N GLU A 28 -9.14 1.80 -10.73
CA GLU A 28 -9.19 3.18 -10.24
C GLU A 28 -10.64 3.61 -9.91
N ALA A 29 -11.62 3.21 -10.70
CA ALA A 29 -13.03 3.46 -10.38
C ALA A 29 -13.44 2.78 -9.06
N THR A 30 -12.94 1.55 -8.81
CA THR A 30 -13.13 0.85 -7.54
C THR A 30 -12.54 1.64 -6.38
N ALA A 31 -11.32 2.16 -6.53
CA ALA A 31 -10.66 2.99 -5.52
C ALA A 31 -11.47 4.26 -5.19
N ARG A 32 -11.97 4.96 -6.22
CA ARG A 32 -12.79 6.17 -6.03
C ARG A 32 -14.08 5.90 -5.26
N ILE A 33 -14.74 4.76 -5.53
CA ILE A 33 -15.94 4.37 -4.78
C ILE A 33 -15.56 4.06 -3.32
N PHE A 34 -14.46 3.35 -3.10
CA PHE A 34 -13.97 3.06 -1.74
C PHE A 34 -13.68 4.34 -0.95
N GLU A 35 -13.07 5.34 -1.58
CA GLU A 35 -12.78 6.63 -0.95
C GLU A 35 -14.01 7.44 -0.60
N ARG A 36 -14.98 7.48 -1.51
CA ARG A 36 -16.13 8.38 -1.38
C ARG A 36 -17.25 7.78 -0.57
N GLU A 37 -17.50 6.50 -0.70
CA GLU A 37 -18.72 5.83 -0.27
C GLU A 37 -18.45 4.59 0.59
N GLY A 38 -17.17 4.17 0.68
CA GLY A 38 -16.75 2.96 1.37
C GLY A 38 -16.98 1.67 0.58
N ALA A 39 -16.43 0.57 1.10
CA ALA A 39 -16.46 -0.71 0.39
C ALA A 39 -17.88 -1.25 0.17
N SER A 40 -18.85 -0.94 1.04
CA SER A 40 -20.23 -1.44 0.92
C SER A 40 -20.94 -0.95 -0.35
N ALA A 41 -20.61 0.25 -0.83
CA ALA A 41 -21.16 0.84 -2.05
C ALA A 41 -20.56 0.24 -3.34
N CYS A 42 -19.45 -0.49 -3.23
CA CYS A 42 -18.76 -1.06 -4.37
C CYS A 42 -19.55 -2.25 -4.95
N THR A 43 -20.34 -1.97 -5.96
CA THR A 43 -20.99 -2.97 -6.80
C THR A 43 -20.39 -2.98 -8.21
N THR A 44 -20.48 -4.11 -8.92
CA THR A 44 -19.98 -4.19 -10.30
C THR A 44 -20.62 -3.17 -11.22
N ASN A 45 -21.90 -2.84 -11.01
CA ASN A 45 -22.62 -1.82 -11.79
C ASN A 45 -22.07 -0.42 -11.49
N ALA A 46 -21.92 -0.04 -10.20
CA ALA A 46 -21.36 1.25 -9.82
C ALA A 46 -19.93 1.44 -10.34
N VAL A 47 -19.13 0.38 -10.29
CA VAL A 47 -17.76 0.40 -10.83
C VAL A 47 -17.77 0.56 -12.36
N ALA A 48 -18.60 -0.17 -13.08
CA ALA A 48 -18.71 -0.06 -14.54
C ALA A 48 -19.14 1.36 -14.97
N GLU A 49 -20.12 1.94 -14.29
CA GLU A 49 -20.59 3.31 -14.51
C GLU A 49 -19.47 4.33 -14.23
N THR A 50 -18.82 4.23 -13.07
CA THR A 50 -17.72 5.13 -12.66
C THR A 50 -16.52 5.04 -13.61
N ALA A 51 -16.21 3.83 -14.10
CA ALA A 51 -15.13 3.60 -15.07
C ALA A 51 -15.48 4.01 -16.50
N GLY A 52 -16.76 4.29 -16.80
CA GLY A 52 -17.22 4.58 -18.16
C GLY A 52 -17.15 3.38 -19.09
N VAL A 53 -17.34 2.16 -18.56
CA VAL A 53 -17.27 0.92 -19.33
C VAL A 53 -18.60 0.16 -19.31
N SER A 54 -18.84 -0.70 -20.32
CA SER A 54 -20.02 -1.57 -20.27
C SER A 54 -19.85 -2.63 -19.19
N ILE A 55 -20.95 -3.02 -18.53
CA ILE A 55 -20.93 -4.10 -17.54
C ILE A 55 -20.41 -5.42 -18.13
N GLY A 56 -20.69 -5.69 -19.40
CA GLY A 56 -20.15 -6.84 -20.11
C GLY A 56 -18.63 -6.81 -20.25
N SER A 57 -18.06 -5.60 -20.50
CA SER A 57 -16.61 -5.41 -20.53
C SER A 57 -15.97 -5.63 -19.16
N LEU A 58 -16.60 -5.16 -18.09
CA LEU A 58 -16.11 -5.39 -16.72
C LEU A 58 -16.09 -6.89 -16.40
N TYR A 59 -17.16 -7.62 -16.70
CA TYR A 59 -17.22 -9.07 -16.40
C TYR A 59 -16.25 -9.93 -17.21
N GLN A 60 -15.66 -9.42 -18.30
CA GLN A 60 -14.58 -10.11 -18.99
C GLN A 60 -13.31 -10.22 -18.13
N TYR A 61 -13.09 -9.28 -17.22
CA TYR A 61 -11.90 -9.21 -16.35
C TYR A 61 -12.20 -9.55 -14.89
N PHE A 62 -13.31 -9.05 -14.37
CA PHE A 62 -13.66 -9.17 -12.95
C PHE A 62 -15.01 -9.88 -12.79
N PRO A 63 -15.01 -11.15 -12.34
CA PRO A 63 -16.23 -11.95 -12.26
C PRO A 63 -17.19 -11.49 -11.15
N ASN A 64 -16.70 -10.77 -10.17
CA ASN A 64 -17.47 -10.32 -9.02
C ASN A 64 -16.76 -9.17 -8.29
N ARG A 65 -17.42 -8.65 -7.24
CA ARG A 65 -16.87 -7.59 -6.36
C ARG A 65 -15.56 -8.00 -5.68
N HIS A 66 -15.44 -9.25 -5.23
CA HIS A 66 -14.21 -9.70 -4.55
C HIS A 66 -12.99 -9.62 -5.47
N ALA A 67 -13.16 -9.95 -6.76
CA ALA A 67 -12.08 -9.81 -7.74
C ALA A 67 -11.66 -8.35 -7.94
N LEU A 68 -12.61 -7.39 -7.87
CA LEU A 68 -12.33 -5.96 -7.92
C LEU A 68 -11.54 -5.51 -6.69
N THR A 69 -12.00 -5.90 -5.50
CA THR A 69 -11.30 -5.59 -4.23
C THR A 69 -9.90 -6.19 -4.23
N ALA A 70 -9.74 -7.45 -4.63
CA ALA A 70 -8.43 -8.11 -4.69
C ALA A 70 -7.47 -7.42 -5.65
N ALA A 71 -7.96 -7.00 -6.82
CA ALA A 71 -7.14 -6.26 -7.78
C ALA A 71 -6.74 -4.88 -7.26
N LEU A 72 -7.62 -4.21 -6.52
CA LEU A 72 -7.31 -2.92 -5.89
C LEU A 72 -6.25 -3.09 -4.80
N VAL A 73 -6.42 -4.04 -3.87
CA VAL A 73 -5.43 -4.35 -2.83
C VAL A 73 -4.08 -4.69 -3.47
N ALA A 74 -4.06 -5.56 -4.47
CA ALA A 74 -2.82 -5.93 -5.17
C ALA A 74 -2.12 -4.73 -5.82
N ARG A 75 -2.87 -3.81 -6.43
CA ARG A 75 -2.32 -2.58 -7.01
C ARG A 75 -1.69 -1.67 -5.96
N GLU A 76 -2.38 -1.42 -4.86
CA GLU A 76 -1.86 -0.55 -3.80
C GLU A 76 -0.60 -1.16 -3.15
N HIS A 77 -0.59 -2.47 -2.92
CA HIS A 77 0.59 -3.18 -2.42
C HIS A 77 1.76 -3.14 -3.42
N GLU A 78 1.50 -3.30 -4.72
CA GLU A 78 2.53 -3.18 -5.76
C GLU A 78 3.11 -1.76 -5.82
N CYS A 79 2.27 -0.72 -5.67
CA CYS A 79 2.72 0.66 -5.56
C CYS A 79 3.64 0.88 -4.36
N LEU A 80 3.25 0.39 -3.17
CA LEU A 80 4.08 0.46 -1.96
C LEU A 80 5.41 -0.26 -2.16
N LEU A 81 5.39 -1.51 -2.63
CA LEU A 81 6.59 -2.30 -2.81
C LEU A 81 7.55 -1.68 -3.84
N THR A 82 7.01 -1.12 -4.93
CA THR A 82 7.79 -0.40 -5.95
C THR A 82 8.46 0.85 -5.36
N ALA A 83 7.73 1.62 -4.54
CA ALA A 83 8.30 2.78 -3.84
C ALA A 83 9.40 2.36 -2.85
N MET A 84 9.19 1.27 -2.10
CA MET A 84 10.20 0.71 -1.20
C MET A 84 11.45 0.24 -1.95
N GLN A 85 11.31 -0.45 -3.07
CA GLN A 85 12.43 -0.89 -3.92
C GLN A 85 13.19 0.30 -4.52
N THR A 86 12.48 1.34 -4.92
CA THR A 86 13.09 2.59 -5.40
C THR A 86 13.91 3.26 -4.30
N ALA A 87 13.40 3.29 -3.08
CA ALA A 87 14.14 3.78 -1.93
C ALA A 87 15.37 2.91 -1.61
N ALA A 88 15.24 1.58 -1.71
CA ALA A 88 16.30 0.61 -1.48
C ALA A 88 17.50 0.79 -2.44
N ALA A 89 17.26 1.29 -3.64
CA ALA A 89 18.31 1.53 -4.65
C ALA A 89 19.16 2.79 -4.38
N ARG A 90 18.82 3.59 -3.37
CA ARG A 90 19.62 4.79 -3.02
C ARG A 90 21.01 4.41 -2.50
N PRO A 91 22.05 5.25 -2.72
CA PRO A 91 23.43 4.85 -2.44
C PRO A 91 23.74 4.68 -0.94
N ALA A 92 23.23 5.56 -0.08
CA ALA A 92 23.53 5.55 1.34
C ALA A 92 22.42 4.90 2.18
N LEU A 93 22.79 4.07 3.17
CA LEU A 93 21.84 3.39 4.06
C LEU A 93 20.84 4.34 4.73
N ALA A 94 21.31 5.49 5.21
CA ALA A 94 20.47 6.53 5.79
C ALA A 94 19.40 7.04 4.82
N THR A 95 19.76 7.25 3.55
CA THR A 95 18.81 7.72 2.53
C THR A 95 17.87 6.62 2.06
N ARG A 96 18.29 5.34 2.12
CA ARG A 96 17.40 4.19 1.90
C ARG A 96 16.28 4.17 2.95
N LEU A 97 16.67 4.22 4.24
CA LEU A 97 15.72 4.23 5.36
C LEU A 97 14.77 5.43 5.27
N ASP A 98 15.28 6.64 5.02
CA ASP A 98 14.46 7.82 4.85
C ASP A 98 13.43 7.66 3.73
N GLY A 99 13.86 7.13 2.59
CA GLY A 99 12.96 6.89 1.47
C GLY A 99 11.92 5.81 1.73
N MET A 100 12.26 4.79 2.52
CA MET A 100 11.30 3.76 2.93
C MET A 100 10.25 4.31 3.90
N ILE A 101 10.66 5.18 4.82
CA ILE A 101 9.72 5.90 5.71
C ILE A 101 8.80 6.79 4.87
N ASP A 102 9.34 7.50 3.84
CA ASP A 102 8.53 8.29 2.91
C ASP A 102 7.50 7.44 2.17
N ALA A 103 7.89 6.26 1.69
CA ALA A 103 6.99 5.34 0.99
C ALA A 103 5.87 4.84 1.90
N ALA A 104 6.19 4.45 3.15
CA ALA A 104 5.20 4.01 4.13
C ALA A 104 4.22 5.15 4.50
N MET A 105 4.74 6.36 4.71
CA MET A 105 3.91 7.54 4.99
C MET A 105 3.01 7.88 3.79
N ALA A 106 3.54 7.85 2.57
CA ALA A 106 2.75 8.13 1.37
C ALA A 106 1.62 7.13 1.17
N TYR A 107 1.86 5.84 1.44
CA TYR A 107 0.85 4.79 1.35
C TYR A 107 -0.37 5.10 2.24
N GLU A 108 -0.15 5.54 3.47
CA GLU A 108 -1.23 5.80 4.43
C GLU A 108 -1.88 7.18 4.29
N PHE A 109 -1.09 8.21 3.95
CA PHE A 109 -1.53 9.60 4.02
C PHE A 109 -1.83 10.26 2.68
N SER A 110 -1.45 9.68 1.53
CA SER A 110 -1.81 10.26 0.22
C SER A 110 -3.30 10.08 -0.11
N ARG A 111 -3.88 8.94 0.28
CA ARG A 111 -5.31 8.60 0.07
C ARG A 111 -5.91 8.01 1.35
N PRO A 112 -6.05 8.80 2.42
CA PRO A 112 -6.33 8.27 3.76
C PRO A 112 -7.70 7.60 3.90
N ALA A 113 -8.68 7.97 3.08
CA ALA A 113 -9.99 7.31 3.06
C ALA A 113 -9.90 5.92 2.42
N LEU A 114 -9.10 5.79 1.35
CA LEU A 114 -8.84 4.51 0.71
C LEU A 114 -8.06 3.59 1.64
N ALA A 115 -6.95 4.05 2.21
CA ALA A 115 -6.12 3.27 3.14
C ALA A 115 -6.97 2.66 4.27
N ARG A 116 -7.75 3.48 4.97
CA ARG A 116 -8.67 3.00 6.03
C ARG A 116 -9.68 1.96 5.54
N THR A 117 -10.18 2.12 4.32
CA THR A 117 -11.17 1.18 3.76
C THR A 117 -10.49 -0.15 3.42
N LEU A 118 -9.27 -0.12 2.90
CA LEU A 118 -8.48 -1.31 2.59
C LEU A 118 -8.06 -2.06 3.84
N ASP A 119 -7.61 -1.38 4.90
CA ASP A 119 -7.26 -1.99 6.19
C ASP A 119 -8.40 -2.91 6.70
N VAL A 120 -9.64 -2.41 6.62
CA VAL A 120 -10.81 -3.21 7.03
C VAL A 120 -11.04 -4.40 6.09
N GLN A 121 -10.83 -4.23 4.78
CA GLN A 121 -11.02 -5.32 3.81
C GLN A 121 -9.93 -6.39 3.95
N GLU A 122 -8.70 -6.00 4.20
CA GLU A 122 -7.55 -6.91 4.31
C GLU A 122 -7.64 -7.83 5.53
N THR A 123 -8.40 -7.48 6.56
CA THR A 123 -8.67 -8.37 7.70
C THR A 123 -9.60 -9.53 7.36
N ALA A 124 -10.25 -9.50 6.19
CA ALA A 124 -11.11 -10.60 5.77
C ALA A 124 -10.27 -11.86 5.44
N PRO A 125 -10.74 -13.04 5.84
CA PRO A 125 -9.99 -14.30 5.70
C PRO A 125 -9.47 -14.58 4.29
N GLU A 126 -10.18 -14.15 3.26
CA GLU A 126 -9.81 -14.34 1.86
C GLU A 126 -8.58 -13.54 1.43
N PHE A 127 -8.19 -12.50 2.17
CA PHE A 127 -7.03 -11.66 1.88
C PHE A 127 -5.80 -11.98 2.73
N LEU A 128 -5.93 -12.83 3.78
CA LEU A 128 -4.83 -13.13 4.70
C LEU A 128 -3.58 -13.68 4.02
N ALA A 129 -3.73 -14.57 3.04
CA ALA A 129 -2.59 -15.12 2.31
C ALA A 129 -1.84 -14.02 1.55
N HIS A 130 -2.57 -13.14 0.86
CA HIS A 130 -1.99 -12.02 0.12
C HIS A 130 -1.30 -11.01 1.05
N GLN A 131 -1.90 -10.71 2.20
CA GLN A 131 -1.31 -9.86 3.22
C GLN A 131 0.02 -10.46 3.75
N GLN A 132 0.06 -11.77 4.02
CA GLN A 132 1.29 -12.45 4.45
C GLN A 132 2.38 -12.40 3.37
N GLU A 133 2.03 -12.62 2.11
CA GLU A 133 2.97 -12.52 0.99
C GLU A 133 3.54 -11.10 0.85
N MET A 134 2.69 -10.08 0.96
CA MET A 134 3.09 -8.69 0.94
C MET A 134 4.03 -8.34 2.10
N LEU A 135 3.67 -8.74 3.31
CA LEU A 135 4.50 -8.51 4.50
C LEU A 135 5.87 -9.19 4.38
N ALA A 136 5.92 -10.41 3.85
CA ALA A 136 7.17 -11.11 3.60
C ALA A 136 8.01 -10.42 2.50
N ALA A 137 7.38 -9.88 1.45
CA ALA A 137 8.08 -9.14 0.41
C ALA A 137 8.64 -7.82 0.94
N LEU A 138 7.88 -7.10 1.75
CA LEU A 138 8.30 -5.88 2.43
C LEU A 138 9.49 -6.14 3.35
N HIS A 139 9.40 -7.18 4.17
CA HIS A 139 10.49 -7.58 5.06
C HIS A 139 11.78 -7.87 4.30
N ARG A 140 11.72 -8.70 3.25
CA ARG A 140 12.90 -8.98 2.42
C ARG A 140 13.52 -7.72 1.83
N CYS A 141 12.68 -6.79 1.35
CA CYS A 141 13.13 -5.52 0.81
C CYS A 141 13.86 -4.68 1.87
N VAL A 142 13.29 -4.55 3.08
CA VAL A 142 13.88 -3.78 4.19
C VAL A 142 15.17 -4.43 4.68
N ALA A 143 15.18 -5.74 4.94
CA ALA A 143 16.37 -6.47 5.43
C ALA A 143 17.55 -6.31 4.46
N SER A 144 17.31 -6.54 3.17
CA SER A 144 18.33 -6.38 2.12
C SER A 144 18.81 -4.93 1.99
N ALA A 145 17.89 -3.97 1.99
CA ALA A 145 18.22 -2.57 1.79
C ALA A 145 19.00 -1.94 2.95
N LEU A 146 18.73 -2.35 4.18
CA LEU A 146 19.37 -1.82 5.37
C LEU A 146 20.58 -2.65 5.80
N GLU A 147 20.86 -3.78 5.15
CA GLU A 147 21.99 -4.67 5.46
C GLU A 147 21.95 -5.10 6.93
N GLN A 148 20.74 -5.38 7.46
CA GLN A 148 20.48 -5.71 8.84
C GLN A 148 20.01 -7.17 9.00
N SER A 149 19.99 -7.64 10.25
CA SER A 149 19.42 -8.95 10.58
C SER A 149 17.90 -8.97 10.29
N ASP A 150 17.36 -10.18 10.11
CA ASP A 150 15.92 -10.38 9.95
C ASP A 150 15.10 -9.76 11.08
N THR A 151 15.56 -9.91 12.33
CA THR A 151 14.91 -9.33 13.51
C THR A 151 14.89 -7.81 13.45
N ALA A 152 16.03 -7.18 13.13
CA ALA A 152 16.10 -5.72 13.04
C ALA A 152 15.22 -5.16 11.94
N ALA A 153 15.09 -5.86 10.80
CA ALA A 153 14.18 -5.46 9.73
C ALA A 153 12.71 -5.52 10.18
N TRP A 154 12.32 -6.58 10.89
CA TRP A 154 10.98 -6.69 11.48
C TRP A 154 10.69 -5.59 12.50
N ASP A 155 11.64 -5.30 13.36
CA ASP A 155 11.50 -4.27 14.40
C ASP A 155 11.35 -2.87 13.78
N VAL A 156 12.12 -2.55 12.72
CA VAL A 156 11.99 -1.28 12.00
C VAL A 156 10.61 -1.16 11.32
N ILE A 157 10.12 -2.26 10.70
CA ILE A 157 8.78 -2.29 10.10
C ILE A 157 7.72 -2.07 11.18
N ALA A 158 7.77 -2.84 12.27
CA ALA A 158 6.80 -2.77 13.36
C ALA A 158 6.79 -1.37 14.01
N LEU A 159 7.97 -0.78 14.21
CA LEU A 159 8.12 0.58 14.74
C LEU A 159 7.43 1.61 13.83
N ALA A 160 7.71 1.58 12.53
CA ALA A 160 7.13 2.53 11.59
C ALA A 160 5.61 2.35 11.50
N GLN A 161 5.13 1.14 11.30
CA GLN A 161 3.69 0.82 11.22
C GLN A 161 2.97 1.18 12.52
N GLY A 162 3.51 0.83 13.68
CA GLY A 162 2.91 1.15 14.97
C GLY A 162 2.77 2.65 15.21
N MET A 163 3.81 3.43 14.87
CA MET A 163 3.77 4.89 15.02
C MET A 163 2.78 5.55 14.05
N ILE A 164 2.70 5.07 12.80
CA ILE A 164 1.74 5.54 11.80
C ILE A 164 0.31 5.20 12.25
N ALA A 165 0.04 3.95 12.63
CA ALA A 165 -1.27 3.51 13.09
C ALA A 165 -1.77 4.33 14.30
N MET A 166 -0.89 4.59 15.27
CA MET A 166 -1.23 5.41 16.43
C MET A 166 -1.46 6.88 16.08
N ALA A 167 -0.75 7.44 15.11
CA ALA A 167 -0.98 8.79 14.63
C ALA A 167 -2.35 8.91 13.94
N ILE A 168 -2.70 7.94 13.10
CA ILE A 168 -4.03 7.85 12.46
C ILE A 168 -5.13 7.74 13.52
N ALA A 169 -4.98 6.85 14.51
CA ALA A 169 -5.95 6.66 15.58
C ALA A 169 -6.17 7.93 16.42
N ARG A 170 -5.13 8.73 16.60
CA ARG A 170 -5.17 10.02 17.32
C ARG A 170 -5.57 11.20 16.45
N ARG A 171 -5.81 10.98 15.15
CA ARG A 171 -6.11 12.03 14.15
C ARG A 171 -5.03 13.12 14.13
N GLU A 172 -3.77 12.69 14.13
CA GLU A 172 -2.65 13.61 14.10
C GLU A 172 -2.46 14.15 12.67
N ASP A 173 -2.52 15.48 12.52
CA ASP A 173 -2.44 16.13 11.20
C ASP A 173 -1.01 16.50 10.82
N ASP A 174 -0.08 16.60 11.78
CA ASP A 174 1.33 16.95 11.50
C ASP A 174 2.13 15.71 11.06
N THR A 175 1.98 15.39 9.79
CA THR A 175 2.71 14.27 9.17
C THR A 175 4.23 14.50 9.11
N ALA A 176 4.69 15.76 9.09
CA ALA A 176 6.12 16.09 9.10
C ALA A 176 6.74 15.79 10.47
N ALA A 177 6.08 16.17 11.56
CA ALA A 177 6.50 15.83 12.92
C ALA A 177 6.45 14.30 13.14
N LEU A 178 5.43 13.62 12.65
CA LEU A 178 5.35 12.15 12.70
C LEU A 178 6.55 11.52 11.99
N LYS A 179 6.83 11.91 10.75
CA LYS A 179 7.99 11.43 9.99
C LYS A 179 9.29 11.63 10.77
N HIS A 180 9.49 12.81 11.35
CA HIS A 180 10.68 13.09 12.15
C HIS A 180 10.81 12.15 13.35
N ARG A 181 9.71 11.86 14.06
CA ARG A 181 9.70 10.91 15.19
C ARG A 181 10.02 9.49 14.75
N ILE A 182 9.42 9.01 13.64
CA ILE A 182 9.71 7.69 13.08
C ILE A 182 11.19 7.58 12.72
N ARG A 183 11.75 8.58 12.03
CA ARG A 183 13.18 8.63 11.72
C ARG A 183 14.05 8.52 12.96
N ARG A 184 13.80 9.37 13.96
CA ARG A 184 14.58 9.33 15.23
C ARG A 184 14.52 7.96 15.90
N ALA A 185 13.35 7.34 15.93
CA ALA A 185 13.18 6.05 16.56
C ALA A 185 13.91 4.95 15.76
N ALA A 186 13.75 4.90 14.45
CA ALA A 186 14.39 3.90 13.60
C ALA A 186 15.93 4.04 13.57
N PHE A 187 16.44 5.26 13.42
CA PHE A 187 17.87 5.53 13.47
C PHE A 187 18.47 5.19 14.85
N GLY A 188 17.77 5.57 15.91
CA GLY A 188 18.19 5.25 17.27
C GLY A 188 18.21 3.75 17.55
N TYR A 189 17.19 3.01 17.09
CA TYR A 189 17.13 1.56 17.19
C TYR A 189 18.31 0.88 16.46
N LEU A 190 18.64 1.35 15.25
CA LEU A 190 19.74 0.83 14.44
C LEU A 190 21.12 1.30 14.91
N GLY A 191 21.21 2.20 15.89
CA GLY A 191 22.47 2.81 16.33
C GLY A 191 23.12 3.72 15.29
N TRP A 192 22.32 4.24 14.33
CA TRP A 192 22.83 5.10 13.26
C TRP A 192 22.72 6.57 13.62
N THR A 193 23.68 7.36 13.14
CA THR A 193 23.63 8.82 13.24
C THR A 193 22.63 9.36 12.21
N MET A 194 21.69 10.18 12.66
CA MET A 194 20.76 10.85 11.76
C MET A 194 21.51 11.87 10.89
N PRO A 195 21.30 11.85 9.57
CA PRO A 195 21.81 12.94 8.73
C PRO A 195 21.13 14.25 9.12
N GLU A 196 21.90 15.34 9.20
CA GLU A 196 21.35 16.67 9.42
C GLU A 196 20.35 17.00 8.30
N THR A 197 19.16 17.38 8.66
CA THR A 197 18.19 17.91 7.71
C THR A 197 18.69 19.30 7.29
N HIS A 198 19.33 19.38 6.13
CA HIS A 198 19.58 20.68 5.52
C HIS A 198 18.21 21.29 5.22
N SER A 199 17.79 22.23 6.07
CA SER A 199 16.71 23.16 5.72
C SER A 199 17.16 23.86 4.46
N VAL A 200 16.59 23.49 3.32
CA VAL A 200 16.67 24.32 2.14
C VAL A 200 15.89 25.58 2.48
N THR A 201 16.62 26.57 2.99
CA THR A 201 16.10 27.93 3.11
C THR A 201 15.86 28.39 1.68
N ALA A 202 14.59 28.40 1.27
CA ALA A 202 14.21 29.02 0.01
C ALA A 202 14.61 30.51 0.08
N CYS A 203 15.52 30.89 -0.79
CA CYS A 203 15.70 32.30 -1.18
C CYS A 203 14.53 32.74 -2.05
#